data_199bf40b66426ffa9f46db1228d40089
#
_entry.id   199bf40b66426ffa9f46db1228d40089
#
_cell.length_a   1.000
_cell.length_b   1.000
_cell.length_c   1.000
_cell.angle_alpha   90.00
_cell.angle_beta   90.00
_cell.angle_gamma   90.00
#
_symmetry.space_group_name_H-M   'P 1'
#
loop_
_entity.id
_entity.type
_entity.pdbx_description
1 polymer ?
#
loop_
_entity_poly.entity_id
_entity_poly.type
_entity_poly.pdbx_seq_one_letter_code
_entity_poly.pdbx_strand_id
1 'polypeptide(L)'
;PKARYLQFRALFKTNSGRLSPKLRKVELYYLQVNMAPVMGKLVFLEPNEVYLKPPGVKDIIWGRPESLESRAKAEDEEDNPLKLLSGIKKSKAQGYRTLVWGADDGNEDDLVYSIYARREDESQWRLLEKDWPEQIYAVDTVSLPDGIYLFKVIASDKLSNPPGSALQGEKVSQRLTIDNSAPLLENIQITKEGAKLKVSFLAEDALSPIQEARVLVRPSAWQQVVPSDGICDSTRESFSFSLDLPADADNLITIMVKDAHANRAVLRQSF
;
A
#
# COMPACT_ATOMS: atom_id res chain seq x y z
N PRO A 1 -13.81 -40.86 6.92
CA PRO A 1 -12.85 -41.08 8.00
C PRO A 1 -11.55 -40.35 7.67
N LYS A 2 -11.07 -39.52 8.61
CA LYS A 2 -9.77 -38.82 8.47
C LYS A 2 -8.69 -39.90 8.64
N ALA A 3 -7.91 -40.16 7.58
CA ALA A 3 -6.76 -41.06 7.62
C ALA A 3 -5.49 -40.32 7.21
N ARG A 4 -4.38 -40.56 7.95
CA ARG A 4 -3.05 -40.01 7.60
C ARG A 4 -2.35 -40.82 6.51
N TYR A 5 -2.75 -42.06 6.33
CA TYR A 5 -2.11 -43.01 5.40
C TYR A 5 -3.15 -43.79 4.66
N LEU A 6 -2.87 -44.10 3.42
CA LEU A 6 -3.66 -44.98 2.59
C LEU A 6 -2.76 -46.12 2.16
N GLN A 7 -3.26 -47.36 2.34
CA GLN A 7 -2.57 -48.57 1.93
C GLN A 7 -3.51 -49.41 1.07
N PHE A 8 -3.04 -49.89 -0.04
CA PHE A 8 -3.78 -50.90 -0.83
C PHE A 8 -3.01 -52.21 -0.89
N ARG A 9 -3.74 -53.31 -1.08
CA ARG A 9 -3.19 -54.65 -1.24
C ARG A 9 -3.81 -55.30 -2.47
N ALA A 10 -2.95 -55.73 -3.41
CA ALA A 10 -3.37 -56.53 -4.57
C ALA A 10 -2.98 -57.98 -4.34
N LEU A 11 -3.94 -58.90 -4.47
CA LEU A 11 -3.73 -60.34 -4.39
C LEU A 11 -3.93 -60.97 -5.78
N PHE A 12 -2.88 -61.57 -6.29
CA PHE A 12 -2.89 -62.22 -7.57
C PHE A 12 -2.98 -63.74 -7.37
N LYS A 13 -3.96 -64.38 -8.04
CA LYS A 13 -4.11 -65.82 -8.09
C LYS A 13 -4.16 -66.27 -9.55
N THR A 14 -3.51 -67.36 -9.88
CA THR A 14 -3.61 -68.00 -11.17
C THR A 14 -3.79 -69.49 -10.98
N ASN A 15 -4.65 -70.09 -11.77
CA ASN A 15 -4.84 -71.57 -11.84
C ASN A 15 -4.13 -72.17 -13.05
N SER A 16 -3.36 -71.36 -13.78
CA SER A 16 -2.63 -71.76 -14.99
C SER A 16 -1.15 -71.46 -14.82
N GLY A 17 -0.30 -72.50 -15.03
CA GLY A 17 1.16 -72.30 -15.05
C GLY A 17 1.69 -71.51 -16.25
N ARG A 18 0.81 -71.11 -17.21
CA ARG A 18 1.18 -70.34 -18.41
C ARG A 18 0.73 -68.92 -18.42
N LEU A 19 -0.13 -68.49 -17.50
CA LEU A 19 -0.70 -67.14 -17.44
C LEU A 19 -0.43 -66.51 -16.06
N SER A 20 0.16 -65.30 -16.07
CA SER A 20 0.39 -64.51 -14.87
C SER A 20 -0.43 -63.22 -14.93
N PRO A 21 -1.20 -62.86 -13.92
CA PRO A 21 -1.92 -61.62 -13.87
C PRO A 21 -0.92 -60.49 -13.77
N LYS A 22 -1.20 -59.37 -14.48
CA LYS A 22 -0.39 -58.14 -14.47
C LYS A 22 -1.22 -56.96 -14.00
N LEU A 23 -0.78 -56.25 -12.96
CA LEU A 23 -1.30 -54.96 -12.59
C LEU A 23 -0.62 -53.89 -13.46
N ARG A 24 -1.41 -53.14 -14.24
CA ARG A 24 -0.86 -52.12 -15.13
C ARG A 24 -0.87 -50.72 -14.51
N LYS A 25 -1.89 -50.43 -13.69
CA LYS A 25 -2.07 -49.09 -13.11
C LYS A 25 -2.91 -49.19 -11.84
N VAL A 26 -2.61 -48.38 -10.86
CA VAL A 26 -3.41 -48.08 -9.68
C VAL A 26 -3.56 -46.59 -9.62
N GLU A 27 -4.78 -46.11 -9.58
CA GLU A 27 -5.12 -44.70 -9.40
C GLU A 27 -5.85 -44.54 -8.09
N LEU A 28 -5.40 -43.60 -7.29
CA LEU A 28 -6.01 -43.26 -6.01
C LEU A 28 -6.46 -41.80 -6.08
N TYR A 29 -7.73 -41.59 -5.94
CA TYR A 29 -8.33 -40.27 -5.84
C TYR A 29 -8.58 -40.00 -4.36
N TYR A 30 -8.05 -38.89 -3.87
CA TYR A 30 -8.29 -38.42 -2.50
C TYR A 30 -8.63 -36.95 -2.51
N LEU A 31 -9.49 -36.56 -1.59
CA LEU A 31 -9.78 -35.13 -1.35
C LEU A 31 -8.98 -34.69 -0.14
N GLN A 32 -8.13 -33.71 -0.34
CA GLN A 32 -7.43 -33.03 0.73
C GLN A 32 -8.44 -32.28 1.62
N VAL A 33 -8.17 -32.22 2.92
CA VAL A 33 -8.96 -31.35 3.81
C VAL A 33 -8.62 -29.92 3.49
N ASN A 34 -9.61 -29.11 3.14
CA ASN A 34 -9.42 -27.71 2.90
C ASN A 34 -8.91 -27.01 4.16
N MET A 35 -7.89 -26.17 4.03
CA MET A 35 -7.31 -25.32 5.06
C MET A 35 -7.60 -23.86 4.71
N ALA A 36 -7.88 -23.04 5.74
CA ALA A 36 -8.14 -21.63 5.51
C ALA A 36 -6.87 -20.91 5.07
N PRO A 37 -6.96 -19.96 4.13
CA PRO A 37 -5.86 -19.09 3.77
C PRO A 37 -5.30 -18.35 5.00
N VAL A 38 -3.99 -18.21 5.06
CA VAL A 38 -3.27 -17.48 6.11
C VAL A 38 -2.82 -16.13 5.56
N MET A 39 -3.25 -15.06 6.23
CA MET A 39 -2.88 -13.70 5.87
C MET A 39 -1.62 -13.25 6.60
N GLY A 40 -0.63 -12.81 5.84
CA GLY A 40 0.59 -12.18 6.33
C GLY A 40 0.39 -10.69 6.70
N LYS A 41 1.47 -9.91 6.64
CA LYS A 41 1.42 -8.48 6.92
C LYS A 41 0.70 -7.72 5.80
N LEU A 42 -0.05 -6.68 6.20
CA LEU A 42 -0.55 -5.64 5.33
C LEU A 42 0.35 -4.41 5.47
N VAL A 43 0.89 -3.93 4.36
CA VAL A 43 1.82 -2.79 4.33
C VAL A 43 1.32 -1.74 3.34
N PHE A 44 1.26 -0.47 3.78
CA PHE A 44 1.08 0.66 2.89
C PHE A 44 2.42 1.19 2.42
N LEU A 45 2.52 1.45 1.13
CA LEU A 45 3.67 2.09 0.53
C LEU A 45 3.60 3.61 0.69
N GLU A 46 4.65 4.30 0.23
CA GLU A 46 4.71 5.77 0.29
C GLU A 46 3.52 6.43 -0.41
N PRO A 47 3.09 7.61 0.07
CA PRO A 47 2.03 8.38 -0.56
C PRO A 47 2.34 8.68 -2.03
N ASN A 48 1.28 8.70 -2.85
CA ASN A 48 1.37 9.07 -4.26
C ASN A 48 2.27 8.15 -5.10
N GLU A 49 2.44 6.90 -4.69
CA GLU A 49 3.16 5.88 -5.43
C GLU A 49 2.26 4.72 -5.82
N VAL A 50 2.28 4.39 -7.10
CA VAL A 50 1.59 3.23 -7.67
C VAL A 50 2.58 2.35 -8.43
N TYR A 51 2.28 1.08 -8.50
CA TYR A 51 3.09 0.10 -9.20
C TYR A 51 2.37 -0.36 -10.47
N LEU A 52 3.05 -0.24 -11.59
CA LEU A 52 2.48 -0.54 -12.90
C LEU A 52 2.86 -1.97 -13.31
N LYS A 53 1.85 -2.78 -13.59
CA LYS A 53 2.06 -4.12 -14.19
C LYS A 53 2.75 -3.95 -15.56
N PRO A 54 3.84 -4.66 -15.86
CA PRO A 54 4.45 -4.60 -17.17
C PRO A 54 3.46 -5.03 -18.25
N PRO A 55 3.40 -4.34 -19.40
CA PRO A 55 2.51 -4.73 -20.48
C PRO A 55 2.92 -6.10 -21.02
N GLY A 56 1.95 -6.99 -21.19
CA GLY A 56 2.14 -8.34 -21.76
C GLY A 56 2.41 -9.46 -20.77
N VAL A 57 2.53 -9.19 -19.49
CA VAL A 57 2.60 -10.21 -18.45
C VAL A 57 1.16 -10.56 -18.05
N LYS A 58 0.59 -11.53 -18.76
CA LYS A 58 -0.57 -12.29 -18.28
C LYS A 58 0.01 -13.21 -17.23
N ASP A 59 -0.46 -13.17 -16.02
CA ASP A 59 -0.10 -14.11 -14.96
C ASP A 59 1.39 -14.14 -14.50
N ILE A 60 1.83 -13.08 -13.84
CA ILE A 60 2.86 -13.26 -12.82
C ILE A 60 2.15 -13.94 -11.66
N ILE A 61 2.36 -15.25 -11.50
CA ILE A 61 2.01 -15.98 -10.30
C ILE A 61 2.93 -15.44 -9.20
N TRP A 62 2.42 -14.53 -8.40
CA TRP A 62 3.12 -13.95 -7.29
C TRP A 62 3.20 -14.98 -6.17
N GLY A 63 4.40 -15.40 -5.79
CA GLY A 63 4.63 -16.13 -4.55
C GLY A 63 4.72 -17.65 -4.63
N ARG A 64 4.99 -18.26 -5.79
CA ARG A 64 5.35 -19.68 -5.83
C ARG A 64 6.88 -19.86 -5.79
N PRO A 65 7.47 -20.36 -4.70
CA PRO A 65 8.87 -20.79 -4.71
C PRO A 65 9.00 -22.02 -5.61
N GLU A 66 9.90 -22.00 -6.59
CA GLU A 66 10.08 -23.09 -7.56
C GLU A 66 10.67 -24.39 -6.98
N SER A 67 10.97 -24.48 -5.69
CA SER A 67 11.43 -25.73 -5.07
C SER A 67 11.26 -25.75 -3.55
N LEU A 68 11.00 -26.96 -3.02
CA LEU A 68 10.96 -27.26 -1.59
C LEU A 68 12.28 -27.01 -0.85
N GLU A 69 13.40 -26.90 -1.57
CA GLU A 69 14.71 -26.62 -0.98
C GLU A 69 14.94 -25.15 -0.62
N SER A 70 14.18 -24.23 -1.21
CA SER A 70 14.22 -22.80 -0.83
C SER A 70 13.44 -22.53 0.46
N ARG A 71 12.53 -23.41 0.85
CA ARG A 71 11.71 -23.28 2.06
C ARG A 71 12.51 -23.29 3.37
N ALA A 72 13.59 -24.06 3.44
CA ALA A 72 14.36 -24.26 4.66
C ALA A 72 15.31 -23.10 5.06
N LYS A 73 15.46 -22.07 4.21
CA LYS A 73 16.31 -20.88 4.48
C LYS A 73 15.53 -19.57 4.62
N ALA A 74 14.20 -19.60 4.54
CA ALA A 74 13.36 -18.42 4.38
C ALA A 74 12.52 -18.08 5.63
N GLU A 75 12.59 -18.85 6.71
CA GLU A 75 11.67 -18.72 7.85
C GLU A 75 11.67 -17.35 8.56
N ASP A 76 12.75 -16.56 8.44
CA ASP A 76 12.82 -15.20 9.00
C ASP A 76 12.53 -14.07 8.00
N GLU A 77 12.44 -14.37 6.70
CA GLU A 77 12.22 -13.38 5.62
C GLU A 77 10.87 -13.52 4.89
N GLU A 78 10.12 -14.58 5.14
CA GLU A 78 8.91 -14.95 4.35
C GLU A 78 7.74 -13.99 4.49
N ASP A 79 7.69 -13.18 5.54
CA ASP A 79 6.54 -12.31 5.83
C ASP A 79 6.69 -10.86 5.31
N ASN A 80 7.60 -10.62 4.36
CA ASN A 80 7.78 -9.30 3.76
C ASN A 80 7.09 -9.16 2.40
N PRO A 81 5.88 -8.57 2.34
CA PRO A 81 5.12 -8.43 1.09
C PRO A 81 5.81 -7.51 0.06
N LEU A 82 6.82 -6.72 0.48
CA LEU A 82 7.57 -5.84 -0.44
C LEU A 82 8.41 -6.61 -1.45
N LYS A 83 8.70 -7.89 -1.22
CA LYS A 83 9.38 -8.75 -2.22
C LYS A 83 8.55 -8.90 -3.50
N LEU A 84 7.22 -8.82 -3.39
CA LEU A 84 6.31 -8.85 -4.55
C LEU A 84 6.55 -7.71 -5.54
N LEU A 85 7.18 -6.63 -5.09
CA LEU A 85 7.43 -5.44 -5.89
C LEU A 85 8.78 -5.47 -6.62
N SER A 86 9.57 -6.52 -6.43
CA SER A 86 10.87 -6.66 -7.09
C SER A 86 10.70 -6.69 -8.62
N GLY A 87 11.33 -5.74 -9.30
CA GLY A 87 11.27 -5.64 -10.77
C GLY A 87 10.03 -4.93 -11.34
N ILE A 88 9.09 -4.48 -10.51
CA ILE A 88 7.91 -3.72 -10.97
C ILE A 88 8.26 -2.24 -11.12
N LYS A 89 7.78 -1.64 -12.20
CA LYS A 89 7.97 -0.21 -12.45
C LYS A 89 7.08 0.61 -11.52
N LYS A 90 7.72 1.44 -10.71
CA LYS A 90 7.09 2.43 -9.85
C LYS A 90 6.73 3.68 -10.65
N SER A 91 5.56 4.25 -10.39
CA SER A 91 5.10 5.51 -10.96
C SER A 91 4.54 6.42 -9.86
N LYS A 92 4.58 7.73 -10.09
CA LYS A 92 3.93 8.70 -9.19
C LYS A 92 2.51 8.96 -9.65
N ALA A 93 1.55 8.80 -8.76
CA ALA A 93 0.14 9.12 -8.98
C ALA A 93 -0.41 9.80 -7.73
N GLN A 94 -0.65 11.11 -7.82
CA GLN A 94 -1.19 11.88 -6.70
C GLN A 94 -2.57 11.37 -6.30
N GLY A 95 -2.83 11.30 -4.98
CA GLY A 95 -4.10 10.83 -4.44
C GLY A 95 -4.24 9.32 -4.39
N TYR A 96 -3.16 8.56 -4.54
CA TYR A 96 -3.16 7.11 -4.40
C TYR A 96 -2.28 6.61 -3.25
N ARG A 97 -2.72 5.53 -2.64
CA ARG A 97 -1.98 4.80 -1.62
C ARG A 97 -1.98 3.32 -1.97
N THR A 98 -0.82 2.73 -2.17
CA THR A 98 -0.74 1.32 -2.52
C THR A 98 -0.69 0.45 -1.27
N LEU A 99 -1.62 -0.49 -1.15
CA LEU A 99 -1.66 -1.54 -0.14
C LEU A 99 -1.11 -2.83 -0.73
N VAL A 100 -0.19 -3.48 -0.01
CA VAL A 100 0.40 -4.76 -0.38
C VAL A 100 0.25 -5.73 0.79
N TRP A 101 0.01 -7.02 0.50
CA TRP A 101 -0.12 -8.03 1.54
C TRP A 101 0.48 -9.36 1.11
N GLY A 102 0.85 -10.18 2.09
CA GLY A 102 1.15 -11.58 1.91
C GLY A 102 -0.10 -12.42 2.17
N ALA A 103 -0.25 -13.51 1.44
CA ALA A 103 -1.24 -14.55 1.73
C ALA A 103 -0.72 -15.88 1.21
N ASP A 104 -0.95 -16.95 1.97
CA ASP A 104 -0.58 -18.32 1.62
C ASP A 104 -1.75 -19.27 1.90
N ASP A 105 -1.80 -20.35 1.16
CA ASP A 105 -2.79 -21.40 1.35
C ASP A 105 -2.10 -22.76 1.48
N GLY A 106 -2.40 -23.49 2.55
CA GLY A 106 -1.77 -24.78 2.82
C GLY A 106 -2.13 -25.89 1.83
N ASN A 107 -3.15 -25.70 1.00
CA ASN A 107 -3.54 -26.59 -0.10
C ASN A 107 -3.00 -26.13 -1.45
N GLU A 108 -2.29 -24.98 -1.49
CA GLU A 108 -1.87 -24.29 -2.72
C GLU A 108 -3.07 -23.88 -3.61
N ASP A 109 -4.19 -23.50 -2.97
CA ASP A 109 -5.40 -23.06 -3.67
C ASP A 109 -5.24 -21.65 -4.25
N ASP A 110 -5.93 -21.39 -5.36
CA ASP A 110 -6.01 -20.07 -5.96
C ASP A 110 -6.83 -19.13 -5.08
N LEU A 111 -6.24 -18.00 -4.68
CA LEU A 111 -6.84 -17.01 -3.79
C LEU A 111 -7.42 -15.83 -4.53
N VAL A 112 -8.54 -15.34 -4.03
CA VAL A 112 -9.10 -14.02 -4.38
C VAL A 112 -9.33 -13.20 -3.13
N TYR A 113 -9.28 -11.88 -3.27
CA TYR A 113 -9.27 -10.96 -2.15
C TYR A 113 -10.48 -10.02 -2.19
N SER A 114 -11.03 -9.72 -1.02
CA SER A 114 -12.00 -8.64 -0.86
C SER A 114 -11.39 -7.58 0.05
N ILE A 115 -11.37 -6.33 -0.42
CA ILE A 115 -10.71 -5.20 0.24
C ILE A 115 -11.79 -4.29 0.83
N TYR A 116 -11.64 -3.96 2.10
CA TYR A 116 -12.56 -3.09 2.84
C TYR A 116 -11.80 -1.95 3.49
N ALA A 117 -12.47 -0.84 3.66
CA ALA A 117 -12.00 0.29 4.47
C ALA A 117 -13.07 0.75 5.44
N ARG A 118 -12.65 1.32 6.58
CA ARG A 118 -13.51 2.07 7.49
C ARG A 118 -12.71 3.18 8.15
N ARG A 119 -13.35 4.28 8.47
CA ARG A 119 -12.75 5.26 9.37
C ARG A 119 -12.63 4.65 10.78
N GLU A 120 -11.66 5.11 11.54
CA GLU A 120 -11.43 4.59 12.90
C GLU A 120 -12.64 4.81 13.83
N ASP A 121 -13.33 5.93 13.67
CA ASP A 121 -14.53 6.31 14.42
C ASP A 121 -15.84 5.63 13.95
N GLU A 122 -15.77 4.88 12.82
CA GLU A 122 -16.92 4.13 12.28
C GLU A 122 -16.84 2.65 12.70
N SER A 123 -18.00 2.01 12.84
CA SER A 123 -18.09 0.57 13.12
C SER A 123 -18.24 -0.29 11.87
N GLN A 124 -18.73 0.29 10.77
CA GLN A 124 -19.07 -0.47 9.56
C GLN A 124 -17.94 -0.45 8.54
N TRP A 125 -17.63 -1.64 8.02
CA TRP A 125 -16.69 -1.82 6.90
C TRP A 125 -17.39 -1.54 5.57
N ARG A 126 -16.77 -0.72 4.73
CA ARG A 126 -17.19 -0.44 3.36
C ARG A 126 -16.35 -1.28 2.40
N LEU A 127 -17.00 -2.02 1.53
CA LEU A 127 -16.32 -2.79 0.48
C LEU A 127 -15.77 -1.80 -0.56
N LEU A 128 -14.47 -1.89 -0.83
CA LEU A 128 -13.80 -1.13 -1.90
C LEU A 128 -13.69 -1.98 -3.17
N GLU A 129 -13.26 -3.24 -3.03
CA GLU A 129 -13.10 -4.14 -4.16
C GLU A 129 -13.44 -5.57 -3.75
N LYS A 130 -13.97 -6.36 -4.69
CA LYS A 130 -14.38 -7.74 -4.48
C LYS A 130 -13.75 -8.65 -5.52
N ASP A 131 -13.36 -9.85 -5.06
CA ASP A 131 -12.80 -10.90 -5.92
C ASP A 131 -11.55 -10.43 -6.70
N TRP A 132 -10.76 -9.59 -6.07
CA TRP A 132 -9.51 -9.06 -6.59
C TRP A 132 -8.44 -10.17 -6.65
N PRO A 133 -7.75 -10.37 -7.78
CA PRO A 133 -6.87 -11.54 -7.94
C PRO A 133 -5.44 -11.32 -7.46
N GLU A 134 -5.03 -10.08 -7.12
CA GLU A 134 -3.63 -9.74 -6.86
C GLU A 134 -3.41 -9.36 -5.39
N GLN A 135 -2.19 -9.52 -4.89
CA GLN A 135 -1.78 -9.16 -3.51
C GLN A 135 -1.31 -7.70 -3.40
N ILE A 136 -1.78 -6.86 -4.29
CA ILE A 136 -1.51 -5.43 -4.36
C ILE A 136 -2.76 -4.70 -4.81
N TYR A 137 -3.07 -3.57 -4.17
CA TYR A 137 -4.22 -2.74 -4.54
C TYR A 137 -3.89 -1.25 -4.37
N ALA A 138 -4.16 -0.45 -5.40
CA ALA A 138 -3.99 1.00 -5.33
C ALA A 138 -5.31 1.64 -4.87
N VAL A 139 -5.34 2.11 -3.63
CA VAL A 139 -6.47 2.82 -3.06
C VAL A 139 -6.48 4.25 -3.61
N ASP A 140 -7.60 4.66 -4.21
CA ASP A 140 -7.88 6.06 -4.51
C ASP A 140 -8.27 6.78 -3.21
N THR A 141 -7.32 7.52 -2.64
CA THR A 141 -7.54 8.23 -1.38
C THR A 141 -8.35 9.52 -1.54
N VAL A 142 -8.42 10.08 -2.77
CA VAL A 142 -9.22 11.29 -3.03
C VAL A 142 -10.71 11.00 -2.93
N SER A 143 -11.12 9.76 -3.18
CA SER A 143 -12.50 9.32 -3.03
C SER A 143 -12.95 9.13 -1.56
N LEU A 144 -12.00 9.19 -0.63
CA LEU A 144 -12.25 9.00 0.81
C LEU A 144 -12.13 10.35 1.55
N PRO A 145 -13.04 10.68 2.46
CA PRO A 145 -12.90 11.84 3.35
C PRO A 145 -11.62 11.77 4.19
N ASP A 146 -11.07 12.92 4.53
CA ASP A 146 -9.91 13.01 5.41
C ASP A 146 -10.18 12.37 6.77
N GLY A 147 -9.17 11.70 7.34
CA GLY A 147 -9.26 11.01 8.62
C GLY A 147 -8.32 9.84 8.77
N ILE A 148 -8.47 9.13 9.88
CA ILE A 148 -7.70 7.91 10.18
C ILE A 148 -8.53 6.69 9.75
N TYR A 149 -7.93 5.82 8.97
CA TYR A 149 -8.56 4.62 8.41
C TYR A 149 -7.88 3.33 8.83
N LEU A 150 -8.68 2.28 8.87
CA LEU A 150 -8.26 0.89 8.91
C LEU A 150 -8.72 0.20 7.63
N PHE A 151 -7.86 -0.64 7.08
CA PHE A 151 -8.18 -1.47 5.92
C PHE A 151 -8.20 -2.93 6.34
N LYS A 152 -9.10 -3.69 5.74
CA LYS A 152 -9.21 -5.13 5.96
C LYS A 152 -9.17 -5.84 4.62
N VAL A 153 -8.34 -6.88 4.53
CA VAL A 153 -8.29 -7.78 3.38
C VAL A 153 -8.76 -9.15 3.83
N ILE A 154 -9.68 -9.72 3.08
CA ILE A 154 -10.18 -11.10 3.25
C ILE A 154 -9.70 -11.89 2.04
N ALA A 155 -8.89 -12.92 2.26
CA ALA A 155 -8.54 -13.92 1.26
C ALA A 155 -9.57 -15.03 1.27
N SER A 156 -9.92 -15.56 0.10
CA SER A 156 -10.82 -16.70 -0.06
C SER A 156 -10.29 -17.65 -1.12
N ASP A 157 -10.32 -18.94 -0.82
CA ASP A 157 -9.94 -20.06 -1.68
C ASP A 157 -11.11 -20.59 -2.58
N LYS A 158 -12.15 -19.78 -2.72
CA LYS A 158 -13.40 -20.15 -3.42
C LYS A 158 -13.23 -20.50 -4.90
N LEU A 159 -12.12 -20.14 -5.53
CA LEU A 159 -11.86 -20.52 -6.92
C LEU A 159 -11.50 -21.99 -7.05
N SER A 160 -10.86 -22.56 -6.05
CA SER A 160 -10.40 -23.96 -6.01
C SER A 160 -11.38 -24.89 -5.28
N ASN A 161 -12.32 -24.34 -4.50
CA ASN A 161 -13.20 -25.10 -3.63
C ASN A 161 -14.69 -24.98 -4.01
N PRO A 162 -15.48 -26.07 -3.90
CA PRO A 162 -16.91 -26.03 -4.15
C PRO A 162 -17.66 -25.07 -3.20
N PRO A 163 -18.81 -24.54 -3.62
CA PRO A 163 -19.66 -23.75 -2.75
C PRO A 163 -19.96 -24.46 -1.42
N GLY A 164 -19.74 -23.76 -0.31
CA GLY A 164 -19.95 -24.28 1.05
C GLY A 164 -18.75 -24.98 1.68
N SER A 165 -17.67 -25.25 0.93
CA SER A 165 -16.39 -25.74 1.46
C SER A 165 -15.25 -24.72 1.37
N ALA A 166 -15.46 -23.62 0.67
CA ALA A 166 -14.53 -22.52 0.62
C ALA A 166 -14.33 -21.88 2.00
N LEU A 167 -13.09 -21.59 2.32
CA LEU A 167 -12.66 -20.97 3.57
C LEU A 167 -12.11 -19.57 3.33
N GLN A 168 -11.93 -18.83 4.42
CA GLN A 168 -11.45 -17.46 4.37
C GLN A 168 -10.46 -17.19 5.50
N GLY A 169 -9.47 -16.34 5.19
CA GLY A 169 -8.58 -15.71 6.17
C GLY A 169 -8.68 -14.20 6.07
N GLU A 170 -8.57 -13.48 7.18
CA GLU A 170 -8.62 -12.01 7.16
C GLU A 170 -7.49 -11.38 7.94
N LYS A 171 -7.15 -10.15 7.55
CA LYS A 171 -6.19 -9.30 8.27
C LYS A 171 -6.61 -7.86 8.19
N VAL A 172 -6.41 -7.15 9.30
CA VAL A 172 -6.62 -5.70 9.40
C VAL A 172 -5.26 -5.00 9.41
N SER A 173 -5.18 -3.88 8.71
CA SER A 173 -3.97 -3.05 8.63
C SER A 173 -3.70 -2.28 9.92
N GLN A 174 -2.51 -1.69 10.00
CA GLN A 174 -2.26 -0.56 10.88
C GLN A 174 -3.08 0.66 10.44
N ARG A 175 -3.16 1.67 11.30
CA ARG A 175 -3.80 2.96 11.02
C ARG A 175 -3.13 3.64 9.82
N LEU A 176 -3.94 4.17 8.92
CA LEU A 176 -3.50 4.99 7.81
C LEU A 176 -4.18 6.35 7.90
N THR A 177 -3.40 7.43 7.92
CA THR A 177 -3.93 8.78 7.75
C THR A 177 -4.18 9.03 6.27
N ILE A 178 -5.40 9.43 5.94
CA ILE A 178 -5.80 9.96 4.63
C ILE A 178 -6.01 11.44 4.80
N ASP A 179 -5.28 12.23 4.02
CA ASP A 179 -5.28 13.67 4.06
C ASP A 179 -5.18 14.21 2.63
N ASN A 180 -6.25 14.84 2.18
CA ASN A 180 -6.38 15.44 0.85
C ASN A 180 -6.50 16.97 0.95
N SER A 181 -6.41 17.52 2.16
CA SER A 181 -6.54 18.95 2.43
C SER A 181 -5.18 19.63 2.36
N ALA A 182 -5.15 20.83 1.81
CA ALA A 182 -3.95 21.64 1.80
C ALA A 182 -3.77 22.40 3.13
N PRO A 183 -2.53 22.65 3.58
CA PRO A 183 -2.26 23.49 4.74
C PRO A 183 -2.91 24.88 4.63
N LEU A 184 -3.32 25.44 5.75
CA LEU A 184 -3.77 26.83 5.84
C LEU A 184 -2.60 27.75 6.15
N LEU A 185 -2.58 28.92 5.50
CA LEU A 185 -1.62 30.00 5.79
C LEU A 185 -2.33 31.13 6.51
N GLU A 186 -1.87 31.45 7.70
CA GLU A 186 -2.47 32.44 8.58
C GLU A 186 -1.44 33.48 9.07
N ASN A 187 -1.93 34.58 9.62
CA ASN A 187 -1.13 35.63 10.27
C ASN A 187 0.01 36.18 9.38
N ILE A 188 -0.28 36.30 8.08
CA ILE A 188 0.70 36.65 7.08
C ILE A 188 1.07 38.15 7.22
N GLN A 189 2.34 38.42 7.45
CA GLN A 189 2.89 39.75 7.49
C GLN A 189 4.05 39.84 6.52
N ILE A 190 4.00 40.82 5.61
CA ILE A 190 5.02 41.09 4.62
C ILE A 190 5.35 42.57 4.65
N THR A 191 6.59 42.89 4.98
CA THR A 191 7.03 44.28 5.13
C THR A 191 8.33 44.52 4.37
N LYS A 192 8.33 45.48 3.47
CA LYS A 192 9.52 45.91 2.74
C LYS A 192 10.31 46.93 3.56
N GLU A 193 11.57 46.60 3.85
CA GLU A 193 12.52 47.50 4.53
C GLU A 193 13.75 47.73 3.66
N GLY A 194 13.72 48.74 2.84
CA GLY A 194 14.79 49.05 1.88
C GLY A 194 14.96 47.92 0.84
N ALA A 195 16.12 47.29 0.81
CA ALA A 195 16.41 46.16 -0.07
C ALA A 195 16.07 44.81 0.54
N LYS A 196 15.37 44.78 1.66
CA LYS A 196 14.97 43.52 2.33
C LYS A 196 13.46 43.42 2.44
N LEU A 197 12.99 42.19 2.35
CA LEU A 197 11.59 41.82 2.59
C LEU A 197 11.53 40.97 3.85
N LYS A 198 10.89 41.45 4.90
CA LYS A 198 10.59 40.69 6.11
C LYS A 198 9.26 39.96 5.92
N VAL A 199 9.25 38.67 6.16
CA VAL A 199 8.06 37.80 5.99
C VAL A 199 7.88 37.02 7.25
N SER A 200 6.65 36.98 7.76
CA SER A 200 6.23 36.03 8.79
C SER A 200 4.85 35.47 8.46
N PHE A 201 4.61 34.19 8.77
CA PHE A 201 3.35 33.53 8.63
C PHE A 201 3.29 32.27 9.51
N LEU A 202 2.08 31.78 9.73
CA LEU A 202 1.77 30.50 10.36
C LEU A 202 1.27 29.56 9.27
N ALA A 203 1.78 28.33 9.22
CA ALA A 203 1.23 27.24 8.43
C ALA A 203 0.63 26.21 9.37
N GLU A 204 -0.61 25.81 9.11
CA GLU A 204 -1.34 24.83 9.94
C GLU A 204 -2.06 23.83 9.08
N ASP A 205 -1.95 22.56 9.44
CA ASP A 205 -2.67 21.45 8.83
C ASP A 205 -3.39 20.63 9.91
N ALA A 206 -4.56 20.10 9.58
CA ALA A 206 -5.41 19.40 10.57
C ALA A 206 -4.90 17.99 10.89
N LEU A 207 -4.21 17.32 9.95
CA LEU A 207 -3.88 15.90 10.04
C LEU A 207 -2.40 15.59 9.77
N SER A 208 -1.77 16.38 8.92
CA SER A 208 -0.42 16.09 8.43
C SER A 208 0.62 17.11 8.91
N PRO A 209 1.82 16.68 9.26
CA PRO A 209 2.92 17.62 9.50
C PRO A 209 3.24 18.43 8.25
N ILE A 210 3.59 19.70 8.47
CA ILE A 210 4.19 20.55 7.42
C ILE A 210 5.56 19.96 7.06
N GLN A 211 5.78 19.73 5.77
CA GLN A 211 7.01 19.11 5.29
C GLN A 211 7.99 20.12 4.68
N GLU A 212 7.45 21.15 4.02
CA GLU A 212 8.26 22.08 3.25
C GLU A 212 7.58 23.42 3.08
N ALA A 213 8.36 24.50 3.18
CA ALA A 213 7.94 25.83 2.76
C ALA A 213 8.97 26.44 1.79
N ARG A 214 8.49 27.07 0.72
CA ARG A 214 9.31 27.77 -0.27
C ARG A 214 8.72 29.11 -0.59
N VAL A 215 9.60 30.05 -0.95
CA VAL A 215 9.21 31.39 -1.38
C VAL A 215 9.86 31.73 -2.71
N LEU A 216 9.19 32.59 -3.46
CA LEU A 216 9.65 33.10 -4.74
C LEU A 216 9.35 34.59 -4.83
N VAL A 217 10.39 35.42 -5.09
CA VAL A 217 10.28 36.79 -5.56
C VAL A 217 11.06 36.86 -6.86
N ARG A 218 10.38 37.15 -7.98
CA ARG A 218 11.03 37.21 -9.29
C ARG A 218 11.95 38.42 -9.39
N PRO A 219 13.08 38.28 -10.12
CA PRO A 219 13.50 37.20 -10.99
C PRO A 219 14.22 36.03 -10.29
N SER A 220 14.34 36.04 -8.95
CA SER A 220 15.01 34.98 -8.20
C SER A 220 14.38 33.61 -8.44
N ALA A 221 15.12 32.53 -8.11
CA ALA A 221 14.59 31.18 -8.06
C ALA A 221 13.81 30.92 -6.75
N TRP A 222 13.08 29.82 -6.70
CA TRP A 222 12.47 29.32 -5.47
C TRP A 222 13.51 29.09 -4.38
N GLN A 223 13.28 29.65 -3.20
CA GLN A 223 14.14 29.51 -2.01
C GLN A 223 13.37 28.74 -0.96
N GLN A 224 14.01 27.71 -0.39
CA GLN A 224 13.46 27.01 0.76
C GLN A 224 13.62 27.87 2.01
N VAL A 225 12.57 27.89 2.83
CA VAL A 225 12.58 28.59 4.13
C VAL A 225 12.31 27.56 5.23
N VAL A 226 12.90 27.77 6.37
CA VAL A 226 12.76 26.92 7.55
C VAL A 226 11.86 27.58 8.59
N PRO A 227 11.13 26.83 9.39
CA PRO A 227 10.35 27.39 10.48
C PRO A 227 11.26 27.95 11.58
N SER A 228 10.67 28.64 12.55
CA SER A 228 11.41 29.36 13.60
C SER A 228 12.21 28.45 14.52
N ASP A 229 11.82 27.17 14.66
CA ASP A 229 12.55 26.12 15.39
C ASP A 229 13.57 25.36 14.51
N GLY A 230 13.56 25.56 13.18
CA GLY A 230 14.50 25.02 12.23
C GLY A 230 14.11 23.70 11.58
N ILE A 231 13.02 23.04 11.98
CA ILE A 231 12.60 21.73 11.49
C ILE A 231 11.11 21.75 11.14
N CYS A 232 10.75 21.30 9.91
CA CYS A 232 9.36 21.09 9.52
C CYS A 232 8.93 19.66 9.92
N ASP A 233 8.30 19.48 11.06
CA ASP A 233 7.86 18.17 11.56
C ASP A 233 6.53 18.21 12.34
N SER A 234 5.93 19.38 12.46
CA SER A 234 4.70 19.61 13.20
C SER A 234 3.52 19.94 12.26
N THR A 235 2.31 19.70 12.74
CA THR A 235 1.09 20.12 12.03
C THR A 235 0.91 21.65 12.05
N ARG A 236 1.66 22.35 12.88
CA ARG A 236 1.62 23.80 13.01
C ARG A 236 3.02 24.37 13.10
N GLU A 237 3.41 25.12 12.08
CA GLU A 237 4.75 25.70 11.92
C GLU A 237 4.71 27.21 11.78
N SER A 238 5.60 27.90 12.50
CA SER A 238 5.74 29.35 12.45
C SER A 238 6.98 29.71 11.66
N PHE A 239 6.82 30.58 10.68
CA PHE A 239 7.91 31.04 9.81
C PHE A 239 8.16 32.53 10.04
N SER A 240 9.45 32.93 10.19
CA SER A 240 9.89 34.33 10.28
C SER A 240 11.30 34.47 9.70
N PHE A 241 11.43 35.18 8.59
CA PHE A 241 12.68 35.29 7.87
C PHE A 241 12.78 36.63 7.09
N SER A 242 13.97 36.93 6.59
CA SER A 242 14.21 38.08 5.71
C SER A 242 14.82 37.60 4.39
N LEU A 243 14.37 38.19 3.28
CA LEU A 243 14.87 37.94 1.94
C LEU A 243 15.55 39.23 1.43
N ASP A 244 16.66 39.10 0.71
CA ASP A 244 17.25 40.19 -0.07
C ASP A 244 16.45 40.36 -1.37
N LEU A 245 16.01 41.57 -1.65
CA LEU A 245 15.26 41.88 -2.85
C LEU A 245 16.22 42.24 -4.01
N PRO A 246 16.10 41.58 -5.17
CA PRO A 246 16.74 42.04 -6.39
C PRO A 246 16.30 43.45 -6.75
N ALA A 247 17.20 44.20 -7.39
CA ALA A 247 16.90 45.58 -7.77
C ALA A 247 15.72 45.70 -8.77
N ASP A 248 15.48 44.65 -9.54
CA ASP A 248 14.43 44.50 -10.55
C ASP A 248 13.28 43.55 -10.06
N ALA A 249 13.11 43.39 -8.75
CA ALA A 249 12.06 42.56 -8.19
C ALA A 249 10.67 43.07 -8.61
N ASP A 250 9.81 42.10 -8.97
CA ASP A 250 8.41 42.32 -9.33
C ASP A 250 7.56 42.50 -8.07
N ASN A 251 7.62 43.29 -7.22
CA ASN A 251 6.81 43.59 -6.00
C ASN A 251 5.73 42.53 -5.67
N LEU A 252 5.99 41.23 -5.97
CA LEU A 252 5.12 40.11 -5.73
C LEU A 252 5.90 38.95 -5.11
N ILE A 253 5.49 38.52 -3.95
CA ILE A 253 5.96 37.27 -3.34
C ILE A 253 4.98 36.15 -3.55
N THR A 254 5.51 34.96 -3.85
CA THR A 254 4.73 33.71 -3.83
C THR A 254 5.27 32.83 -2.71
N ILE A 255 4.41 32.41 -1.81
CA ILE A 255 4.70 31.48 -0.71
C ILE A 255 4.00 30.15 -1.05
N MET A 256 4.73 29.05 -0.99
CA MET A 256 4.21 27.69 -1.15
C MET A 256 4.57 26.89 0.10
N VAL A 257 3.56 26.25 0.67
CA VAL A 257 3.72 25.29 1.78
C VAL A 257 3.18 23.96 1.35
N LYS A 258 3.87 22.90 1.72
CA LYS A 258 3.52 21.52 1.41
C LYS A 258 3.53 20.68 2.70
N ASP A 259 2.53 19.83 2.87
CA ASP A 259 2.44 18.84 3.94
C ASP A 259 3.13 17.49 3.60
N ALA A 260 3.08 16.54 4.52
CA ALA A 260 3.65 15.21 4.37
C ALA A 260 2.90 14.33 3.33
N HIS A 261 1.66 14.66 2.97
CA HIS A 261 0.87 13.99 1.93
C HIS A 261 0.99 14.67 0.55
N ALA A 262 1.87 15.69 0.45
CA ALA A 262 2.15 16.48 -0.75
C ALA A 262 1.00 17.40 -1.19
N ASN A 263 0.01 17.66 -0.32
CA ASN A 263 -0.95 18.73 -0.55
C ASN A 263 -0.26 20.08 -0.42
N ARG A 264 -0.70 21.09 -1.20
CA ARG A 264 0.00 22.35 -1.34
C ARG A 264 -0.93 23.53 -1.18
N ALA A 265 -0.54 24.44 -0.31
CA ALA A 265 -1.08 25.80 -0.27
C ALA A 265 -0.15 26.75 -1.02
N VAL A 266 -0.71 27.67 -1.80
CA VAL A 266 0.03 28.71 -2.53
C VAL A 266 -0.64 30.04 -2.30
N LEU A 267 0.12 30.98 -1.73
CA LEU A 267 -0.27 32.38 -1.56
C LEU A 267 0.54 33.26 -2.50
N ARG A 268 -0.11 34.28 -3.09
CA ARG A 268 0.56 35.36 -3.83
C ARG A 268 0.11 36.69 -3.26
N GLN A 269 1.06 37.52 -2.89
CA GLN A 269 0.80 38.82 -2.27
C GLN A 269 1.77 39.86 -2.75
N SER A 270 1.26 41.07 -3.07
CA SER A 270 2.09 42.25 -3.38
C SER A 270 2.63 42.84 -2.10
N PHE A 271 3.82 43.49 -2.18
CA PHE A 271 4.50 44.19 -1.07
C PHE A 271 5.03 45.56 -1.44
#